data_96f8c0a95ee91b92ec8312add9968107
#
_entry.id   96f8c0a95ee91b92ec8312add9968107
#
_cell.length_a   1.000
_cell.length_b   1.000
_cell.length_c   1.000
_cell.angle_alpha   90.00
_cell.angle_beta   90.00
_cell.angle_gamma   90.00
#
_symmetry.space_group_name_H-M   'P 1'
#
loop_
_entity.id
_entity.type
_entity.pdbx_description
1 polymer ?
#
loop_
_entity_poly.entity_id
_entity_poly.type
_entity_poly.pdbx_seq_one_letter_code
_entity_poly.pdbx_strand_id
1 'polypeptide(L)'
;MTPERWQAAFSDYSTSSFSDYLRHAAPHLLPAPEPAARSAASDGHVAGVPHGTTVLALRYRDGVVMAGDRQASEGYQVAHRRIEKLFKSDDLSAVGIAGAAGPAMEMARLFQTELEHYEKVEGENLSLDGKANRLGAMIRANLPMAMQGLVVVPIFAGFDERAGVGRLFKYDVTGGRYEETDYFAQGSGGKDARDSLKKRFRRDMSRDEALRAALEALLDAADEDLGTGGPDFQRGIFPTVKTISRSGIADLTDDDVRRHLEAILSDRGRN
;
A
#
# COMPACT_ATOMS: atom_id res chain seq x y z
N MET A 1 18.42 31.47 -24.25
CA MET A 1 18.84 30.27 -24.99
C MET A 1 18.40 30.42 -26.43
N THR A 2 19.31 30.34 -27.40
CA THR A 2 18.95 30.47 -28.83
C THR A 2 18.36 29.15 -29.33
N PRO A 3 17.50 29.20 -30.37
CA PRO A 3 16.87 28.00 -30.95
C PRO A 3 17.90 26.94 -31.44
N GLU A 4 19.10 27.35 -31.84
CA GLU A 4 20.17 26.47 -32.29
C GLU A 4 20.73 25.56 -31.17
N ARG A 5 20.70 26.01 -29.91
CA ARG A 5 21.11 25.20 -28.75
C ARG A 5 20.14 24.06 -28.44
N TRP A 6 18.84 24.25 -28.74
CA TRP A 6 17.84 23.20 -28.59
C TRP A 6 17.98 22.10 -29.63
N GLN A 7 18.29 22.47 -30.90
CA GLN A 7 18.48 21.50 -31.99
C GLN A 7 19.70 20.61 -31.77
N ALA A 8 20.81 21.16 -31.27
CA ALA A 8 22.01 20.40 -30.95
C ALA A 8 21.80 19.41 -29.81
N ALA A 9 20.95 19.75 -28.82
CA ALA A 9 20.63 18.89 -27.68
C ALA A 9 19.76 17.66 -28.03
N PHE A 10 19.00 17.74 -29.13
CA PHE A 10 18.17 16.64 -29.62
C PHE A 10 18.84 15.74 -30.67
N SER A 11 20.04 16.07 -31.13
CA SER A 11 20.74 15.30 -32.17
C SER A 11 21.66 14.20 -31.64
N ASP A 12 21.92 14.16 -30.33
CA ASP A 12 22.71 13.10 -29.69
C ASP A 12 21.80 12.03 -29.10
N TYR A 13 21.43 11.04 -29.92
CA TYR A 13 20.63 9.87 -29.52
C TYR A 13 21.46 8.76 -28.86
N SER A 14 22.62 9.08 -28.29
CA SER A 14 23.52 8.10 -27.72
C SER A 14 23.02 7.49 -26.43
N THR A 15 21.99 8.10 -25.81
CA THR A 15 21.38 7.57 -24.57
C THR A 15 19.86 7.45 -24.68
N SER A 16 19.31 6.31 -24.30
CA SER A 16 17.87 6.07 -24.18
C SER A 16 17.32 6.51 -22.81
N SER A 17 18.16 7.06 -21.93
CA SER A 17 17.83 7.46 -20.56
C SER A 17 17.65 8.98 -20.47
N PHE A 18 16.45 9.41 -20.06
CA PHE A 18 16.17 10.82 -19.78
C PHE A 18 17.07 11.41 -18.68
N SER A 19 17.45 10.62 -17.69
CA SER A 19 18.36 11.06 -16.62
C SER A 19 19.79 11.27 -17.16
N ASP A 20 20.25 10.47 -18.12
CA ASP A 20 21.55 10.67 -18.76
C ASP A 20 21.53 11.89 -19.68
N TYR A 21 20.43 12.10 -20.38
CA TYR A 21 20.22 13.32 -21.14
C TYR A 21 20.30 14.57 -20.24
N LEU A 22 19.60 14.57 -19.09
CA LEU A 22 19.65 15.70 -18.14
C LEU A 22 21.07 15.92 -17.59
N ARG A 23 21.85 14.87 -17.32
CA ARG A 23 23.24 15.02 -16.85
C ARG A 23 24.11 15.76 -17.85
N HIS A 24 23.90 15.56 -19.14
CA HIS A 24 24.72 16.19 -20.20
C HIS A 24 24.16 17.54 -20.64
N ALA A 25 22.86 17.64 -20.84
CA ALA A 25 22.24 18.81 -21.46
C ALA A 25 21.79 19.89 -20.48
N ALA A 26 21.40 19.49 -19.24
CA ALA A 26 20.84 20.40 -18.24
C ALA A 26 21.16 19.94 -16.79
N PRO A 27 22.44 19.83 -16.41
CA PRO A 27 22.84 19.30 -15.09
C PRO A 27 22.29 20.13 -13.93
N HIS A 28 21.95 21.38 -14.15
CA HIS A 28 21.33 22.29 -13.15
C HIS A 28 19.88 21.94 -12.82
N LEU A 29 19.22 21.09 -13.61
CA LEU A 29 17.87 20.58 -13.34
C LEU A 29 17.91 19.27 -12.54
N LEU A 30 19.08 18.65 -12.40
CA LEU A 30 19.24 17.52 -11.50
C LEU A 30 19.34 18.03 -10.08
N PRO A 31 18.75 17.31 -9.09
CA PRO A 31 19.02 17.57 -7.69
C PRO A 31 20.52 17.59 -7.46
N ALA A 32 21.04 18.63 -6.81
CA ALA A 32 22.46 18.68 -6.45
C ALA A 32 22.79 17.40 -5.69
N PRO A 33 23.87 16.66 -6.06
CA PRO A 33 24.31 15.56 -5.21
C PRO A 33 24.71 16.16 -3.87
N GLU A 34 23.93 15.87 -2.84
CA GLU A 34 24.37 16.09 -1.47
C GLU A 34 25.73 15.39 -1.31
N PRO A 35 26.72 16.01 -0.65
CA PRO A 35 27.99 15.35 -0.40
C PRO A 35 27.69 14.04 0.31
N ALA A 36 27.94 12.93 -0.39
CA ALA A 36 27.67 11.61 0.12
C ALA A 36 28.42 11.45 1.44
N ALA A 37 27.70 11.53 2.54
CA ALA A 37 28.15 10.90 3.76
C ALA A 37 28.42 9.45 3.34
N ARG A 38 29.70 9.04 3.42
CA ARG A 38 30.15 7.68 3.12
C ARG A 38 29.48 6.74 4.13
N SER A 39 28.23 6.42 3.88
CA SER A 39 27.53 5.30 4.51
C SER A 39 27.93 4.08 3.72
N ALA A 40 28.53 3.13 4.40
CA ALA A 40 28.87 1.83 3.87
C ALA A 40 27.67 1.27 3.09
N ALA A 41 27.93 0.76 1.90
CA ALA A 41 26.98 0.06 1.08
C ALA A 41 26.43 -1.14 1.86
N SER A 42 25.29 -0.97 2.50
CA SER A 42 24.43 -2.01 3.02
C SER A 42 23.07 -1.79 2.35
N ASP A 43 22.75 -2.64 1.42
CA ASP A 43 21.41 -3.01 0.92
C ASP A 43 20.29 -1.94 0.93
N GLY A 44 20.53 -0.72 0.43
CA GLY A 44 19.45 0.24 0.12
C GLY A 44 18.48 0.64 1.24
N HIS A 45 18.73 0.21 2.48
CA HIS A 45 17.90 0.51 3.63
C HIS A 45 18.52 1.62 4.47
N VAL A 46 17.76 2.68 4.70
CA VAL A 46 18.10 3.67 5.72
C VAL A 46 18.05 2.96 7.08
N ALA A 47 19.20 2.81 7.74
CA ALA A 47 19.25 2.13 9.03
C ALA A 47 18.34 2.85 10.03
N GLY A 48 17.48 2.09 10.72
CA GLY A 48 16.58 2.61 11.76
C GLY A 48 15.18 3.00 11.28
N VAL A 49 14.84 2.84 9.99
CA VAL A 49 13.46 3.03 9.52
C VAL A 49 12.73 1.70 9.55
N PRO A 50 11.59 1.57 10.29
CA PRO A 50 10.80 0.36 10.31
C PRO A 50 10.22 0.04 8.91
N HIS A 51 10.48 -1.17 8.40
CA HIS A 51 10.13 -1.57 7.05
C HIS A 51 9.32 -2.88 6.95
N GLY A 52 9.01 -3.58 7.99
CA GLY A 52 8.18 -4.78 7.93
C GLY A 52 6.70 -4.41 7.78
N THR A 53 6.03 -4.89 6.73
CA THR A 53 4.62 -4.60 6.50
C THR A 53 4.06 -5.56 5.48
N THR A 54 2.85 -6.07 5.73
CA THR A 54 2.04 -6.70 4.69
C THR A 54 0.60 -6.21 4.79
N VAL A 55 0.13 -5.64 3.70
CA VAL A 55 -1.26 -5.25 3.52
C VAL A 55 -1.80 -5.87 2.24
N LEU A 56 -3.06 -6.23 2.25
CA LEU A 56 -3.73 -6.80 1.08
C LEU A 56 -5.16 -6.25 0.93
N ALA A 57 -5.68 -6.35 -0.27
CA ALA A 57 -7.07 -6.09 -0.60
C ALA A 57 -7.56 -7.12 -1.61
N LEU A 58 -8.81 -7.56 -1.46
CA LEU A 58 -9.47 -8.44 -2.42
C LEU A 58 -10.94 -8.09 -2.57
N ARG A 59 -11.46 -8.26 -3.78
CA ARG A 59 -12.87 -8.04 -4.09
C ARG A 59 -13.70 -9.23 -3.63
N TYR A 60 -14.91 -8.94 -3.20
CA TYR A 60 -15.97 -9.91 -3.02
C TYR A 60 -17.24 -9.40 -3.71
N ARG A 61 -18.31 -10.17 -3.72
CA ARG A 61 -19.54 -9.84 -4.45
C ARG A 61 -20.02 -8.40 -4.22
N ASP A 62 -20.02 -7.95 -2.96
CA ASP A 62 -20.67 -6.69 -2.56
C ASP A 62 -19.65 -5.58 -2.22
N GLY A 63 -18.36 -5.78 -2.46
CA GLY A 63 -17.35 -4.78 -2.11
C GLY A 63 -15.91 -5.27 -2.11
N VAL A 64 -15.13 -4.76 -1.15
CA VAL A 64 -13.70 -5.08 -0.95
C VAL A 64 -13.43 -5.42 0.53
N VAL A 65 -12.62 -6.44 0.75
CA VAL A 65 -11.97 -6.70 2.04
C VAL A 65 -10.54 -6.16 1.97
N MET A 66 -10.12 -5.42 2.98
CA MET A 66 -8.72 -5.05 3.22
C MET A 66 -8.25 -5.66 4.51
N ALA A 67 -7.02 -6.20 4.51
CA ALA A 67 -6.40 -6.72 5.72
C ALA A 67 -4.92 -6.32 5.80
N GLY A 68 -4.40 -6.18 7.02
CA GLY A 68 -3.01 -5.85 7.26
C GLY A 68 -2.51 -6.44 8.57
N ASP A 69 -1.26 -6.86 8.59
CA ASP A 69 -0.60 -7.27 9.83
C ASP A 69 -0.31 -6.04 10.71
N ARG A 70 0.08 -6.25 11.97
CA ARG A 70 0.30 -5.16 12.94
C ARG A 70 1.74 -5.03 13.40
N GLN A 71 2.68 -5.71 12.77
CA GLN A 71 4.09 -5.64 13.11
C GLN A 71 4.82 -4.54 12.33
N ALA A 72 5.66 -3.80 13.00
CA ALA A 72 6.71 -3.00 12.37
C ALA A 72 8.07 -3.57 12.80
N SER A 73 8.94 -3.83 11.83
CA SER A 73 10.27 -4.38 12.05
C SER A 73 11.33 -3.33 11.72
N GLU A 74 12.41 -3.32 12.52
CA GLU A 74 13.59 -2.51 12.31
C GLU A 74 14.80 -3.44 12.20
N GLY A 75 15.27 -3.65 10.96
CA GLY A 75 16.21 -4.71 10.66
C GLY A 75 15.66 -6.07 11.07
N TYR A 76 16.37 -6.74 11.98
CA TYR A 76 15.96 -8.06 12.51
C TYR A 76 15.13 -8.00 13.80
N GLN A 77 14.78 -6.81 14.27
CA GLN A 77 14.04 -6.63 15.52
C GLN A 77 12.61 -6.18 15.25
N VAL A 78 11.69 -6.59 16.15
CA VAL A 78 10.33 -6.08 16.15
C VAL A 78 10.31 -4.75 16.88
N ALA A 79 10.14 -3.65 16.16
CA ALA A 79 10.05 -2.30 16.73
C ALA A 79 8.69 -2.05 17.40
N HIS A 80 7.59 -2.44 16.73
CA HIS A 80 6.23 -2.33 17.23
C HIS A 80 5.37 -3.53 16.84
N ARG A 81 4.40 -3.89 17.72
CA ARG A 81 3.50 -5.04 17.50
C ARG A 81 2.04 -4.65 17.28
N ARG A 82 1.69 -3.38 17.37
CA ARG A 82 0.31 -2.87 17.29
C ARG A 82 0.21 -1.63 16.40
N ILE A 83 0.98 -1.60 15.30
CA ILE A 83 0.90 -0.50 14.35
C ILE A 83 -0.37 -0.61 13.50
N GLU A 84 -1.04 0.52 13.26
CA GLU A 84 -2.16 0.56 12.32
C GLU A 84 -1.62 0.75 10.90
N LYS A 85 -2.12 -0.05 9.96
CA LYS A 85 -1.71 -0.03 8.56
C LYS A 85 -2.88 0.21 7.59
N LEU A 86 -4.11 0.19 8.09
CA LEU A 86 -5.32 0.42 7.30
C LEU A 86 -6.04 1.68 7.80
N PHE A 87 -6.04 2.70 6.99
CA PHE A 87 -6.62 4.00 7.31
C PHE A 87 -7.89 4.23 6.49
N LYS A 88 -8.98 4.60 7.17
CA LYS A 88 -10.17 5.13 6.51
C LYS A 88 -9.79 6.42 5.79
N SER A 89 -10.14 6.54 4.52
CA SER A 89 -9.95 7.77 3.73
C SER A 89 -11.21 8.62 3.74
N ASP A 90 -12.36 7.99 3.59
CA ASP A 90 -13.70 8.52 3.76
C ASP A 90 -14.70 7.37 4.04
N ASP A 91 -16.01 7.61 3.94
CA ASP A 91 -17.02 6.60 4.29
C ASP A 91 -17.04 5.38 3.36
N LEU A 92 -16.51 5.49 2.14
CA LEU A 92 -16.55 4.44 1.12
C LEU A 92 -15.16 4.02 0.62
N SER A 93 -14.08 4.51 1.22
CA SER A 93 -12.72 4.16 0.78
C SER A 93 -11.70 4.14 1.91
N ALA A 94 -10.66 3.30 1.74
CA ALA A 94 -9.57 3.14 2.68
C ALA A 94 -8.22 2.96 1.98
N VAL A 95 -7.14 3.30 2.69
CA VAL A 95 -5.76 3.11 2.28
C VAL A 95 -5.09 2.08 3.19
N GLY A 96 -4.43 1.09 2.59
CA GLY A 96 -3.47 0.21 3.26
C GLY A 96 -2.07 0.69 2.96
N ILE A 97 -1.28 1.00 3.99
CA ILE A 97 0.06 1.56 3.82
C ILE A 97 1.15 0.47 3.85
N ALA A 98 2.14 0.61 2.97
CA ALA A 98 3.36 -0.19 2.98
C ALA A 98 4.57 0.69 2.68
N GLY A 99 5.72 0.33 3.28
CA GLY A 99 6.98 1.08 3.17
C GLY A 99 7.36 1.78 4.46
N ALA A 100 7.98 2.97 4.38
CA ALA A 100 8.41 3.75 5.54
C ALA A 100 7.21 4.22 6.36
N ALA A 101 7.06 3.71 7.58
CA ALA A 101 5.85 3.86 8.39
C ALA A 101 5.47 5.32 8.67
N GLY A 102 6.43 6.16 9.07
CA GLY A 102 6.19 7.58 9.37
C GLY A 102 5.59 8.35 8.19
N PRO A 103 6.30 8.48 7.05
CA PRO A 103 5.80 9.13 5.85
C PRO A 103 4.50 8.52 5.32
N ALA A 104 4.32 7.20 5.44
CA ALA A 104 3.12 6.53 4.97
C ALA A 104 1.89 6.88 5.81
N MET A 105 2.03 6.92 7.14
CA MET A 105 0.95 7.36 8.04
C MET A 105 0.59 8.83 7.84
N GLU A 106 1.58 9.68 7.65
CA GLU A 106 1.37 11.11 7.38
C GLU A 106 0.61 11.29 6.05
N MET A 107 1.03 10.59 4.99
CA MET A 107 0.35 10.60 3.70
C MET A 107 -1.11 10.14 3.82
N ALA A 108 -1.39 9.06 4.55
CA ALA A 108 -2.76 8.56 4.73
C ALA A 108 -3.65 9.57 5.47
N ARG A 109 -3.13 10.23 6.51
CA ARG A 109 -3.86 11.27 7.25
C ARG A 109 -4.10 12.53 6.41
N LEU A 110 -3.08 12.98 5.69
CA LEU A 110 -3.20 14.13 4.79
C LEU A 110 -4.23 13.85 3.69
N PHE A 111 -4.19 12.64 3.11
CA PHE A 111 -5.16 12.22 2.11
C PHE A 111 -6.60 12.26 2.64
N GLN A 112 -6.85 11.73 3.83
CA GLN A 112 -8.16 11.82 4.49
C GLN A 112 -8.59 13.29 4.66
N THR A 113 -7.72 14.14 5.20
CA THR A 113 -8.02 15.57 5.41
C THR A 113 -8.35 16.28 4.11
N GLU A 114 -7.64 15.97 3.03
CA GLU A 114 -7.92 16.57 1.72
C GLU A 114 -9.26 16.14 1.14
N LEU A 115 -9.65 14.87 1.31
CA LEU A 115 -10.96 14.38 0.87
C LEU A 115 -12.10 15.03 1.66
N GLU A 116 -11.94 15.14 2.99
CA GLU A 116 -12.91 15.83 3.85
C GLU A 116 -13.03 17.32 3.48
N HIS A 117 -11.91 17.95 3.17
CA HIS A 117 -11.90 19.34 2.72
C HIS A 117 -12.63 19.51 1.39
N TYR A 118 -12.34 18.64 0.41
CA TYR A 118 -12.99 18.63 -0.89
C TYR A 118 -14.52 18.51 -0.74
N GLU A 119 -14.99 17.55 0.04
CA GLU A 119 -16.42 17.32 0.29
C GLU A 119 -17.10 18.57 0.90
N LYS A 120 -16.44 19.22 1.86
CA LYS A 120 -16.97 20.44 2.50
C LYS A 120 -17.04 21.62 1.56
N VAL A 121 -16.11 21.76 0.63
CA VAL A 121 -16.04 22.88 -0.32
C VAL A 121 -16.98 22.66 -1.50
N GLU A 122 -16.99 21.47 -2.07
CA GLU A 122 -17.76 21.16 -3.28
C GLU A 122 -19.18 20.67 -2.98
N GLY A 123 -19.47 20.26 -1.74
CA GLY A 123 -20.76 19.72 -1.32
C GLY A 123 -21.03 18.30 -1.82
N GLU A 124 -20.05 17.64 -2.45
CA GLU A 124 -20.11 16.27 -2.92
C GLU A 124 -18.77 15.54 -2.76
N ASN A 125 -18.83 14.22 -2.68
CA ASN A 125 -17.65 13.39 -2.59
C ASN A 125 -16.90 13.32 -3.93
N LEU A 126 -15.57 13.38 -3.86
CA LEU A 126 -14.72 13.10 -5.01
C LEU A 126 -14.98 11.67 -5.52
N SER A 127 -15.08 11.48 -6.84
CA SER A 127 -15.26 10.15 -7.41
C SER A 127 -14.12 9.21 -7.01
N LEU A 128 -14.36 7.89 -6.99
CA LEU A 128 -13.34 6.92 -6.60
C LEU A 128 -12.08 7.02 -7.48
N ASP A 129 -12.23 7.26 -8.78
CA ASP A 129 -11.10 7.54 -9.70
C ASP A 129 -10.37 8.83 -9.34
N GLY A 130 -11.11 9.89 -8.97
CA GLY A 130 -10.53 11.15 -8.51
C GLY A 130 -9.70 10.97 -7.25
N LYS A 131 -10.22 10.25 -6.26
CA LYS A 131 -9.50 9.87 -5.03
C LYS A 131 -8.22 9.09 -5.36
N ALA A 132 -8.33 8.07 -6.20
CA ALA A 132 -7.19 7.26 -6.61
C ALA A 132 -6.12 8.08 -7.36
N ASN A 133 -6.52 9.02 -8.22
CA ASN A 133 -5.61 9.96 -8.90
C ASN A 133 -4.95 10.93 -7.92
N ARG A 134 -5.69 11.43 -6.92
CA ARG A 134 -5.13 12.32 -5.90
C ARG A 134 -4.06 11.63 -5.08
N LEU A 135 -4.31 10.40 -4.63
CA LEU A 135 -3.32 9.61 -3.92
C LEU A 135 -2.06 9.37 -4.79
N GLY A 136 -2.22 9.06 -6.07
CA GLY A 136 -1.10 8.93 -7.01
C GLY A 136 -0.25 10.21 -7.12
N ALA A 137 -0.90 11.40 -7.10
CA ALA A 137 -0.19 12.68 -7.09
C ALA A 137 0.59 12.89 -5.78
N MET A 138 0.06 12.47 -4.64
CA MET A 138 0.77 12.54 -3.35
C MET A 138 1.98 11.62 -3.31
N ILE A 139 1.86 10.39 -3.83
CA ILE A 139 2.99 9.45 -3.96
C ILE A 139 4.07 10.06 -4.86
N ARG A 140 3.71 10.64 -5.98
CA ARG A 140 4.65 11.32 -6.88
C ARG A 140 5.36 12.49 -6.18
N ALA A 141 4.66 13.27 -5.37
CA ALA A 141 5.26 14.35 -4.60
C ALA A 141 6.25 13.82 -3.54
N ASN A 142 6.07 12.59 -3.06
CA ASN A 142 6.99 11.92 -2.12
C ASN A 142 8.23 11.32 -2.81
N LEU A 143 8.36 11.37 -4.15
CA LEU A 143 9.49 10.76 -4.88
C LEU A 143 10.87 11.19 -4.37
N PRO A 144 11.14 12.47 -4.01
CA PRO A 144 12.42 12.86 -3.44
C PRO A 144 12.77 12.12 -2.13
N MET A 145 11.78 11.86 -1.28
CA MET A 145 11.94 11.08 -0.05
C MET A 145 12.14 9.58 -0.36
N ALA A 146 11.40 9.05 -1.33
CA ALA A 146 11.55 7.68 -1.80
C ALA A 146 12.96 7.40 -2.34
N MET A 147 13.58 8.36 -3.03
CA MET A 147 14.96 8.25 -3.50
C MET A 147 15.99 8.23 -2.35
N GLN A 148 15.61 8.65 -1.16
CA GLN A 148 16.40 8.55 0.07
C GLN A 148 16.07 7.27 0.88
N GLY A 149 15.30 6.34 0.31
CA GLY A 149 14.88 5.10 0.98
C GLY A 149 13.56 5.17 1.74
N LEU A 150 12.93 6.36 1.84
CA LEU A 150 11.64 6.54 2.52
C LEU A 150 10.47 6.28 1.55
N VAL A 151 10.45 5.06 1.02
CA VAL A 151 9.46 4.62 0.03
C VAL A 151 8.09 4.44 0.68
N VAL A 152 7.04 4.93 0.02
CA VAL A 152 5.63 4.70 0.36
C VAL A 152 4.90 4.15 -0.86
N VAL A 153 4.32 2.96 -0.75
CA VAL A 153 3.56 2.28 -1.83
C VAL A 153 2.25 1.71 -1.25
N PRO A 154 1.20 2.52 -1.17
CA PRO A 154 -0.06 2.09 -0.60
C PRO A 154 -0.87 1.20 -1.55
N ILE A 155 -1.87 0.50 -0.98
CA ILE A 155 -3.04 -0.01 -1.69
C ILE A 155 -4.21 0.90 -1.35
N PHE A 156 -4.95 1.33 -2.35
CA PHE A 156 -6.20 2.07 -2.18
C PHE A 156 -7.38 1.21 -2.63
N ALA A 157 -8.43 1.14 -1.82
CA ALA A 157 -9.64 0.44 -2.19
C ALA A 157 -10.88 1.21 -1.75
N GLY A 158 -11.95 1.04 -2.49
CA GLY A 158 -13.21 1.70 -2.19
C GLY A 158 -14.40 1.06 -2.90
N PHE A 159 -15.60 1.49 -2.52
CA PHE A 159 -16.82 1.17 -3.21
C PHE A 159 -17.16 2.28 -4.20
N ASP A 160 -17.24 1.93 -5.47
CA ASP A 160 -17.65 2.84 -6.54
C ASP A 160 -19.18 2.85 -6.62
N GLU A 161 -19.82 3.89 -6.09
CA GLU A 161 -21.27 4.02 -6.07
C GLU A 161 -21.89 4.08 -7.47
N ARG A 162 -21.17 4.65 -8.46
CA ARG A 162 -21.64 4.77 -9.85
C ARG A 162 -21.64 3.43 -10.55
N ALA A 163 -20.58 2.66 -10.38
CA ALA A 163 -20.46 1.32 -10.94
C ALA A 163 -21.17 0.26 -10.09
N GLY A 164 -21.46 0.54 -8.82
CA GLY A 164 -22.08 -0.39 -7.87
C GLY A 164 -21.16 -1.56 -7.48
N VAL A 165 -19.84 -1.37 -7.52
CA VAL A 165 -18.85 -2.42 -7.25
C VAL A 165 -17.69 -1.94 -6.39
N GLY A 166 -17.07 -2.87 -5.69
CA GLY A 166 -15.78 -2.63 -5.04
C GLY A 166 -14.65 -2.57 -6.08
N ARG A 167 -13.72 -1.61 -5.91
CA ARG A 167 -12.54 -1.45 -6.76
C ARG A 167 -11.29 -1.29 -5.91
N LEU A 168 -10.15 -1.72 -6.42
CA LEU A 168 -8.87 -1.59 -5.73
C LEU A 168 -7.77 -1.15 -6.70
N PHE A 169 -6.82 -0.38 -6.18
CA PHE A 169 -5.74 0.23 -6.94
C PHE A 169 -4.41 0.01 -6.22
N LYS A 170 -3.41 -0.37 -6.97
CA LYS A 170 -2.01 -0.35 -6.54
C LYS A 170 -1.27 0.82 -7.16
N TYR A 171 -0.14 1.16 -6.57
CA TYR A 171 0.72 2.24 -7.05
C TYR A 171 2.16 1.77 -7.16
N ASP A 172 2.92 2.41 -8.04
CA ASP A 172 4.36 2.37 -8.01
C ASP A 172 4.95 3.61 -7.30
N VAL A 173 6.25 3.61 -7.07
CA VAL A 173 6.95 4.70 -6.36
C VAL A 173 6.90 6.04 -7.09
N THR A 174 6.57 6.06 -8.37
CA THR A 174 6.45 7.27 -9.20
C THR A 174 5.03 7.85 -9.19
N GLY A 175 4.10 7.22 -8.47
CA GLY A 175 2.70 7.60 -8.42
C GLY A 175 1.87 7.07 -9.61
N GLY A 176 2.41 6.11 -10.36
CA GLY A 176 1.64 5.36 -11.36
C GLY A 176 0.53 4.57 -10.67
N ARG A 177 -0.72 4.76 -11.13
CA ARG A 177 -1.91 4.09 -10.61
C ARG A 177 -2.31 2.93 -11.51
N TYR A 178 -2.54 1.77 -10.93
CA TYR A 178 -2.99 0.56 -11.64
C TYR A 178 -4.19 -0.03 -10.92
N GLU A 179 -5.28 -0.21 -11.64
CA GLU A 179 -6.45 -0.91 -11.11
C GLU A 179 -6.23 -2.42 -11.17
N GLU A 180 -6.48 -3.10 -10.06
CA GLU A 180 -6.45 -4.56 -9.97
C GLU A 180 -7.87 -5.10 -9.98
N THR A 181 -8.09 -6.14 -10.77
CA THR A 181 -9.43 -6.67 -11.00
C THR A 181 -9.96 -7.56 -9.89
N ASP A 182 -9.06 -8.27 -9.21
CA ASP A 182 -9.42 -9.36 -8.30
C ASP A 182 -8.86 -9.12 -6.88
N TYR A 183 -7.55 -9.08 -6.73
CA TYR A 183 -6.85 -8.87 -5.46
C TYR A 183 -5.45 -8.32 -5.66
N PHE A 184 -4.90 -7.75 -4.62
CA PHE A 184 -3.48 -7.37 -4.56
C PHE A 184 -2.97 -7.42 -3.12
N ALA A 185 -1.66 -7.63 -2.96
CA ALA A 185 -0.97 -7.51 -1.68
C ALA A 185 0.36 -6.78 -1.87
N GLN A 186 0.74 -5.96 -0.91
CA GLN A 186 1.91 -5.10 -0.91
C GLN A 186 2.68 -5.23 0.39
N GLY A 187 3.98 -4.96 0.34
CA GLY A 187 4.88 -5.03 1.47
C GLY A 187 5.84 -6.21 1.38
N SER A 188 6.59 -6.51 2.45
CA SER A 188 7.62 -7.56 2.48
C SER A 188 7.03 -8.94 2.21
N GLY A 189 5.97 -9.35 2.90
CA GLY A 189 5.24 -10.59 2.66
C GLY A 189 4.19 -10.51 1.54
N GLY A 190 4.17 -9.41 0.77
CA GLY A 190 3.17 -9.20 -0.27
C GLY A 190 3.20 -10.24 -1.38
N LYS A 191 4.38 -10.81 -1.70
CA LYS A 191 4.49 -11.91 -2.67
C LYS A 191 3.79 -13.16 -2.15
N ASP A 192 4.08 -13.55 -0.93
CA ASP A 192 3.56 -14.79 -0.33
C ASP A 192 2.05 -14.69 -0.11
N ALA A 193 1.57 -13.52 0.33
CA ALA A 193 0.14 -13.22 0.40
C ALA A 193 -0.55 -13.33 -0.99
N ARG A 194 0.06 -12.84 -2.08
CA ARG A 194 -0.50 -13.00 -3.44
C ARG A 194 -0.50 -14.44 -3.90
N ASP A 195 0.55 -15.21 -3.61
CA ASP A 195 0.64 -16.63 -3.94
C ASP A 195 -0.43 -17.45 -3.20
N SER A 196 -0.74 -17.08 -1.96
CA SER A 196 -1.84 -17.63 -1.18
C SER A 196 -3.21 -17.24 -1.79
N LEU A 197 -3.44 -15.95 -2.06
CA LEU A 197 -4.69 -15.47 -2.66
C LEU A 197 -4.94 -16.10 -4.03
N LYS A 198 -3.91 -16.31 -4.85
CA LYS A 198 -4.03 -16.99 -6.16
C LYS A 198 -4.69 -18.35 -6.07
N LYS A 199 -4.50 -19.08 -4.98
CA LYS A 199 -5.08 -20.42 -4.76
C LYS A 199 -6.51 -20.35 -4.19
N ARG A 200 -6.82 -19.30 -3.43
CA ARG A 200 -8.05 -19.18 -2.62
C ARG A 200 -9.11 -18.27 -3.25
N PHE A 201 -8.68 -17.24 -3.95
CA PHE A 201 -9.60 -16.27 -4.54
C PHE A 201 -10.55 -16.93 -5.55
N ARG A 202 -11.82 -16.56 -5.48
CA ARG A 202 -12.88 -16.88 -6.43
C ARG A 202 -13.66 -15.62 -6.71
N ARG A 203 -14.09 -15.40 -7.94
CA ARG A 203 -15.02 -14.31 -8.24
C ARG A 203 -16.33 -14.56 -7.52
N ASP A 204 -17.01 -13.47 -7.16
CA ASP A 204 -18.31 -13.49 -6.48
C ASP A 204 -18.32 -14.20 -5.11
N MET A 205 -17.18 -14.28 -4.45
CA MET A 205 -17.08 -14.75 -3.07
C MET A 205 -18.05 -13.98 -2.18
N SER A 206 -18.62 -14.66 -1.20
CA SER A 206 -19.29 -14.02 -0.07
C SER A 206 -18.27 -13.22 0.77
N ARG A 207 -18.79 -12.33 1.62
CA ARG A 207 -17.94 -11.58 2.57
C ARG A 207 -17.11 -12.51 3.45
N ASP A 208 -17.72 -13.57 3.99
CA ASP A 208 -17.05 -14.49 4.91
C ASP A 208 -15.95 -15.32 4.21
N GLU A 209 -16.19 -15.75 2.97
CA GLU A 209 -15.15 -16.41 2.15
C GLU A 209 -13.98 -15.46 1.86
N ALA A 210 -14.26 -14.19 1.56
CA ALA A 210 -13.23 -13.21 1.32
C ALA A 210 -12.43 -12.87 2.60
N LEU A 211 -13.11 -12.76 3.75
CA LEU A 211 -12.45 -12.60 5.05
C LEU A 211 -11.52 -13.77 5.36
N ARG A 212 -12.01 -14.99 5.16
CA ARG A 212 -11.21 -16.20 5.35
C ARG A 212 -9.98 -16.18 4.42
N ALA A 213 -10.14 -15.90 3.13
CA ALA A 213 -9.05 -15.85 2.18
C ALA A 213 -8.01 -14.77 2.53
N ALA A 214 -8.45 -13.60 3.00
CA ALA A 214 -7.57 -12.52 3.46
C ALA A 214 -6.72 -12.94 4.67
N LEU A 215 -7.36 -13.53 5.68
CA LEU A 215 -6.67 -13.95 6.90
C LEU A 215 -5.73 -15.13 6.65
N GLU A 216 -6.12 -16.10 5.82
CA GLU A 216 -5.23 -17.19 5.41
C GLU A 216 -4.01 -16.67 4.64
N ALA A 217 -4.18 -15.65 3.78
CA ALA A 217 -3.08 -15.05 3.05
C ALA A 217 -2.09 -14.31 3.96
N LEU A 218 -2.56 -13.64 5.01
CA LEU A 218 -1.69 -13.03 6.01
C LEU A 218 -0.98 -14.07 6.88
N LEU A 219 -1.63 -15.19 7.22
CA LEU A 219 -0.98 -16.30 7.92
C LEU A 219 0.14 -16.90 7.07
N ASP A 220 -0.13 -17.21 5.80
CA ASP A 220 0.87 -17.77 4.89
C ASP A 220 2.05 -16.78 4.69
N ALA A 221 1.78 -15.48 4.61
CA ALA A 221 2.83 -14.47 4.55
C ALA A 221 3.64 -14.37 5.84
N ALA A 222 3.01 -14.51 7.00
CA ALA A 222 3.71 -14.47 8.29
C ALA A 222 4.59 -15.71 8.55
N ASP A 223 4.26 -16.83 7.92
CA ASP A 223 5.07 -18.07 7.99
C ASP A 223 6.39 -17.93 7.19
N GLU A 224 6.40 -17.11 6.12
CA GLU A 224 7.53 -16.99 5.19
C GLU A 224 8.33 -15.68 5.34
N ASP A 225 7.68 -14.59 5.80
CA ASP A 225 8.28 -13.26 5.90
C ASP A 225 8.44 -12.79 7.34
N LEU A 226 9.68 -12.59 7.78
CA LEU A 226 9.99 -12.07 9.12
C LEU A 226 9.44 -10.64 9.37
N GLY A 227 9.20 -9.89 8.32
CA GLY A 227 8.63 -8.54 8.39
C GLY A 227 7.12 -8.53 8.60
N THR A 228 6.44 -9.66 8.41
CA THR A 228 5.00 -9.81 8.57
C THR A 228 4.65 -10.43 9.91
N GLY A 229 3.89 -9.72 10.74
CA GLY A 229 3.46 -10.20 12.05
C GLY A 229 2.31 -11.19 11.94
N GLY A 230 2.51 -12.42 12.43
CA GLY A 230 1.43 -13.38 12.63
C GLY A 230 0.52 -13.01 13.81
N PRO A 231 -0.64 -13.70 13.98
CA PRO A 231 -1.53 -13.49 15.10
C PRO A 231 -0.88 -13.96 16.40
N ASP A 232 -1.01 -13.15 17.45
CA ASP A 232 -0.51 -13.47 18.80
C ASP A 232 -1.72 -13.62 19.75
N PHE A 233 -2.15 -14.85 19.95
CA PHE A 233 -3.29 -15.19 20.81
C PHE A 233 -3.02 -14.89 22.29
N GLN A 234 -1.76 -14.95 22.73
CA GLN A 234 -1.39 -14.68 24.13
C GLN A 234 -1.48 -13.18 24.45
N ARG A 235 -1.09 -12.33 23.49
CA ARG A 235 -1.12 -10.87 23.67
C ARG A 235 -2.40 -10.24 23.11
N GLY A 236 -3.28 -11.02 22.49
CA GLY A 236 -4.48 -10.52 21.82
C GLY A 236 -4.13 -9.55 20.69
N ILE A 237 -3.20 -9.92 19.83
CA ILE A 237 -2.79 -9.12 18.66
C ILE A 237 -3.21 -9.87 17.41
N PHE A 238 -4.14 -9.28 16.68
CA PHE A 238 -4.69 -9.87 15.46
C PHE A 238 -4.54 -8.88 14.30
N PRO A 239 -4.53 -9.35 13.04
CA PRO A 239 -4.56 -8.47 11.87
C PRO A 239 -5.71 -7.46 11.93
N THR A 240 -5.48 -6.25 11.44
CA THR A 240 -6.58 -5.30 11.21
C THR A 240 -7.31 -5.69 9.92
N VAL A 241 -8.64 -5.70 9.96
CA VAL A 241 -9.47 -6.04 8.81
C VAL A 241 -10.60 -5.03 8.66
N LYS A 242 -10.78 -4.51 7.45
CA LYS A 242 -11.86 -3.61 7.05
C LYS A 242 -12.64 -4.22 5.88
N THR A 243 -13.94 -4.08 5.92
CA THR A 243 -14.80 -4.36 4.75
C THR A 243 -15.40 -3.06 4.25
N ILE A 244 -15.41 -2.88 2.93
CA ILE A 244 -15.91 -1.69 2.26
C ILE A 244 -17.01 -2.13 1.29
N SER A 245 -18.20 -1.60 1.46
CA SER A 245 -19.37 -1.93 0.64
C SER A 245 -20.22 -0.69 0.42
N ARG A 246 -21.36 -0.85 -0.25
CA ARG A 246 -22.35 0.22 -0.42
C ARG A 246 -22.83 0.81 0.93
N SER A 247 -22.82 0.04 2.00
CA SER A 247 -23.22 0.48 3.34
C SER A 247 -22.12 1.20 4.12
N GLY A 248 -20.97 1.42 3.50
CA GLY A 248 -19.81 2.07 4.14
C GLY A 248 -18.71 1.10 4.52
N ILE A 249 -17.80 1.60 5.37
CA ILE A 249 -16.69 0.84 5.95
C ILE A 249 -17.12 0.23 7.28
N ALA A 250 -16.80 -1.04 7.46
CA ALA A 250 -16.93 -1.71 8.75
C ALA A 250 -15.57 -2.30 9.16
N ASP A 251 -15.13 -1.97 10.36
CA ASP A 251 -13.99 -2.60 11.02
C ASP A 251 -14.42 -3.91 11.67
N LEU A 252 -13.65 -4.98 11.46
CA LEU A 252 -13.84 -6.18 12.25
C LEU A 252 -13.24 -5.98 13.63
N THR A 253 -13.94 -6.45 14.65
CA THR A 253 -13.40 -6.47 16.02
C THR A 253 -12.30 -7.53 16.14
N ASP A 254 -11.39 -7.35 17.10
CA ASP A 254 -10.36 -8.36 17.42
C ASP A 254 -10.98 -9.73 17.73
N ASP A 255 -12.18 -9.77 18.35
CA ASP A 255 -12.91 -11.00 18.64
C ASP A 255 -13.46 -11.68 17.38
N ASP A 256 -13.93 -10.90 16.39
CA ASP A 256 -14.37 -11.44 15.10
C ASP A 256 -13.19 -12.04 14.33
N VAL A 257 -12.07 -11.30 14.24
CA VAL A 257 -10.85 -11.77 13.59
C VAL A 257 -10.32 -13.03 14.27
N ARG A 258 -10.30 -13.05 15.61
CA ARG A 258 -9.90 -14.21 16.40
C ARG A 258 -10.73 -15.43 16.05
N ARG A 259 -12.06 -15.32 16.02
CA ARG A 259 -12.96 -16.45 15.67
C ARG A 259 -12.67 -17.02 14.27
N HIS A 260 -12.46 -16.15 13.30
CA HIS A 260 -12.06 -16.59 11.95
C HIS A 260 -10.71 -17.31 11.94
N LEU A 261 -9.71 -16.79 12.66
CA LEU A 261 -8.38 -17.40 12.75
C LEU A 261 -8.42 -18.75 13.46
N GLU A 262 -9.16 -18.89 14.57
CA GLU A 262 -9.33 -20.15 15.28
C GLU A 262 -9.96 -21.24 14.36
N ALA A 263 -10.96 -20.87 13.56
CA ALA A 263 -11.55 -21.77 12.57
C ALA A 263 -10.56 -22.18 11.51
N ILE A 264 -9.76 -21.24 10.96
CA ILE A 264 -8.74 -21.52 9.96
C ILE A 264 -7.67 -22.46 10.52
N LEU A 265 -7.16 -22.19 11.72
CA LEU A 265 -6.12 -23.02 12.34
C LEU A 265 -6.63 -24.42 12.69
N SER A 266 -7.88 -24.54 13.15
CA SER A 266 -8.52 -25.85 13.36
C SER A 266 -8.63 -26.67 12.09
N ASP A 267 -8.94 -26.03 10.96
CA ASP A 267 -9.02 -26.71 9.66
C ASP A 267 -7.63 -27.13 9.16
N ARG A 268 -6.59 -26.29 9.35
CA ARG A 268 -5.20 -26.64 9.03
C ARG A 268 -4.65 -27.80 9.87
N GLY A 269 -5.03 -27.89 11.14
CA GLY A 269 -4.59 -28.97 12.04
C GLY A 269 -5.29 -30.31 11.78
N ARG A 270 -6.34 -30.32 10.93
CA ARG A 270 -7.05 -31.55 10.52
C ARG A 270 -6.55 -32.16 9.21
N ASN A 271 -5.74 -31.43 8.47
CA ASN A 271 -5.09 -31.88 7.24
C ASN A 271 -3.62 -32.24 7.47
#